data_3d03c0ecf114835af566604f4b2385df
#
_entry.id   3d03c0ecf114835af566604f4b2385df
#
_cell.length_a   1.000
_cell.length_b   1.000
_cell.length_c   1.000
_cell.angle_alpha   90.00
_cell.angle_beta   90.00
_cell.angle_gamma   90.00
#
_symmetry.space_group_name_H-M   'P 1'
#
loop_
_entity.id
_entity.type
_entity.pdbx_description
1 polymer ?
#
loop_
_entity_poly.entity_id
_entity_poly.type
_entity_poly.pdbx_seq_one_letter_code
_entity_poly.pdbx_strand_id
1 'polypeptide(L)'
;ETDAIVHLAGKAQDTKNESEAAEYFAVNTGLTQKIFDYFLETSAQKFIFFSSVKAAAESVPGEYLTEDAAPAPKGPYGESKIKAEEYLLSKLSQAEKLQKKVYIVRPCMIHGPGNKGNLNLLYQVVSKGIPWPLGAFDNRRSFCSIDNIAFAVEQLIVRDDIPSGIYQVCDDEALSTNELIGLITESSGKKTLIWK
;
A
#
# COMPACT_ATOMS: atom_id res chain seq x y z
N GLU A 1 24.46 -14.65 5.42
CA GLU A 1 24.50 -13.17 5.33
C GLU A 1 23.17 -12.70 4.80
N THR A 2 22.61 -11.62 5.39
CA THR A 2 21.32 -11.06 4.95
C THR A 2 21.60 -9.70 4.32
N ASP A 3 21.26 -9.53 3.05
CA ASP A 3 21.53 -8.29 2.31
C ASP A 3 20.45 -7.23 2.53
N ALA A 4 19.19 -7.66 2.69
CA ALA A 4 18.05 -6.79 2.85
C ALA A 4 17.03 -7.34 3.84
N ILE A 5 16.33 -6.46 4.54
CA ILE A 5 15.16 -6.77 5.35
C ILE A 5 13.92 -6.18 4.69
N VAL A 6 12.99 -7.04 4.28
CA VAL A 6 11.69 -6.63 3.76
C VAL A 6 10.65 -6.78 4.86
N HIS A 7 10.22 -5.65 5.43
CA HIS A 7 9.30 -5.63 6.56
C HIS A 7 7.84 -5.54 6.08
N LEU A 8 7.20 -6.70 5.96
CA LEU A 8 5.80 -6.86 5.56
C LEU A 8 4.85 -6.99 6.76
N ALA A 9 5.38 -7.32 7.95
CA ALA A 9 4.56 -7.52 9.12
C ALA A 9 3.80 -6.23 9.49
N GLY A 10 2.50 -6.35 9.61
CA GLY A 10 1.65 -5.22 9.94
C GLY A 10 0.19 -5.66 10.10
N LYS A 11 -0.55 -4.90 10.91
CA LYS A 11 -1.99 -5.05 11.03
C LYS A 11 -2.65 -4.32 9.86
N ALA A 12 -3.31 -5.07 8.98
CA ALA A 12 -4.06 -4.50 7.86
C ALA A 12 -5.31 -3.73 8.34
N GLN A 13 -5.84 -2.86 7.48
CA GLN A 13 -7.08 -2.16 7.79
C GLN A 13 -8.20 -3.16 8.03
N ASP A 14 -8.82 -3.07 9.20
CA ASP A 14 -9.99 -3.89 9.55
C ASP A 14 -11.26 -3.25 8.99
N THR A 15 -11.87 -3.93 8.02
CA THR A 15 -13.12 -3.49 7.39
C THR A 15 -14.34 -3.67 8.30
N LYS A 16 -14.22 -4.44 9.38
CA LYS A 16 -15.29 -4.69 10.34
C LYS A 16 -15.26 -3.73 11.55
N ASN A 17 -14.19 -2.93 11.69
CA ASN A 17 -13.96 -2.02 12.81
C ASN A 17 -14.00 -2.72 14.19
N GLU A 18 -13.57 -3.97 14.27
CA GLU A 18 -13.51 -4.75 15.52
C GLU A 18 -12.19 -4.56 16.28
N SER A 19 -11.18 -3.99 15.60
CA SER A 19 -9.84 -3.81 16.15
C SER A 19 -9.70 -2.51 16.92
N GLU A 20 -9.07 -2.57 18.10
CA GLU A 20 -8.74 -1.37 18.86
C GLU A 20 -7.61 -0.56 18.21
N ALA A 21 -7.67 0.76 18.32
CA ALA A 21 -6.64 1.66 17.79
C ALA A 21 -5.25 1.30 18.33
N ALA A 22 -5.14 0.96 19.62
CA ALA A 22 -3.89 0.58 20.27
C ALA A 22 -3.16 -0.57 19.59
N GLU A 23 -3.89 -1.55 19.04
CA GLU A 23 -3.29 -2.68 18.34
C GLU A 23 -2.59 -2.25 17.04
N TYR A 24 -3.19 -1.29 16.30
CA TYR A 24 -2.55 -0.75 15.11
C TYR A 24 -1.23 -0.07 15.43
N PHE A 25 -1.19 0.76 16.48
CA PHE A 25 0.06 1.41 16.89
C PHE A 25 1.09 0.44 17.44
N ALA A 26 0.67 -0.56 18.21
CA ALA A 26 1.59 -1.57 18.73
C ALA A 26 2.28 -2.36 17.60
N VAL A 27 1.49 -2.79 16.59
CA VAL A 27 2.00 -3.61 15.49
C VAL A 27 2.62 -2.75 14.39
N ASN A 28 1.90 -1.76 13.84
CA ASN A 28 2.41 -1.01 12.68
C ASN A 28 3.51 -0.02 13.05
N THR A 29 3.47 0.56 14.25
CA THR A 29 4.49 1.52 14.70
C THR A 29 5.52 0.85 15.59
N GLY A 30 5.09 0.29 16.71
CA GLY A 30 6.02 -0.22 17.75
C GLY A 30 6.87 -1.40 17.27
N LEU A 31 6.29 -2.36 16.52
CA LEU A 31 7.07 -3.45 15.95
C LEU A 31 8.03 -2.95 14.87
N THR A 32 7.59 -2.01 14.01
CA THR A 32 8.45 -1.41 12.97
C THR A 32 9.66 -0.72 13.58
N GLN A 33 9.48 0.05 14.67
CA GLN A 33 10.57 0.70 15.38
C GLN A 33 11.62 -0.32 15.87
N LYS A 34 11.16 -1.39 16.51
CA LYS A 34 12.05 -2.45 17.03
C LYS A 34 12.83 -3.17 15.92
N ILE A 35 12.16 -3.51 14.81
CA ILE A 35 12.82 -4.19 13.69
C ILE A 35 13.80 -3.24 13.00
N PHE A 36 13.47 -1.96 12.89
CA PHE A 36 14.35 -0.98 12.29
C PHE A 36 15.58 -0.68 13.17
N ASP A 37 15.41 -0.55 14.48
CA ASP A 37 16.54 -0.39 15.39
C ASP A 37 17.48 -1.60 15.31
N TYR A 38 16.93 -2.82 15.28
CA TYR A 38 17.71 -4.03 15.04
C TYR A 38 18.43 -4.01 13.68
N PHE A 39 17.76 -3.58 12.60
CA PHE A 39 18.38 -3.42 11.27
C PHE A 39 19.62 -2.54 11.33
N LEU A 40 19.60 -1.44 12.08
CA LEU A 40 20.75 -0.53 12.19
C LEU A 40 21.99 -1.22 12.78
N GLU A 41 21.80 -2.27 13.58
CA GLU A 41 22.86 -3.05 14.24
C GLU A 41 23.35 -4.26 13.43
N THR A 42 22.60 -4.68 12.40
CA THR A 42 22.91 -5.85 11.56
C THR A 42 23.87 -5.53 10.41
N SER A 43 24.32 -6.56 9.69
CA SER A 43 25.07 -6.41 8.43
C SER A 43 24.19 -6.10 7.22
N ALA A 44 22.87 -6.22 7.34
CA ALA A 44 21.95 -5.92 6.24
C ALA A 44 22.09 -4.46 5.77
N GLN A 45 22.11 -4.25 4.46
CA GLN A 45 22.37 -2.94 3.86
C GLN A 45 21.09 -2.19 3.48
N LYS A 46 19.97 -2.91 3.34
CA LYS A 46 18.72 -2.33 2.83
C LYS A 46 17.55 -2.69 3.73
N PHE A 47 16.72 -1.70 4.03
CA PHE A 47 15.47 -1.87 4.76
C PHE A 47 14.31 -1.39 3.90
N ILE A 48 13.36 -2.27 3.61
CA ILE A 48 12.19 -1.98 2.80
C ILE A 48 10.95 -2.12 3.68
N PHE A 49 10.30 -1.02 3.98
CA PHE A 49 9.10 -0.97 4.81
C PHE A 49 7.85 -0.85 3.97
N PHE A 50 6.90 -1.76 4.14
CA PHE A 50 5.59 -1.67 3.51
C PHE A 50 4.66 -0.79 4.33
N SER A 51 4.51 0.44 3.87
CA SER A 51 3.51 1.39 4.34
C SER A 51 2.21 1.26 3.51
N SER A 52 1.57 2.35 3.20
CA SER A 52 0.34 2.43 2.41
C SER A 52 0.13 3.86 1.93
N VAL A 53 -0.53 4.07 0.80
CA VAL A 53 -1.01 5.40 0.40
C VAL A 53 -1.94 6.02 1.46
N LYS A 54 -2.60 5.21 2.30
CA LYS A 54 -3.43 5.70 3.41
C LYS A 54 -2.62 6.35 4.55
N ALA A 55 -1.32 6.15 4.62
CA ALA A 55 -0.43 6.91 5.48
C ALA A 55 -0.30 8.37 5.01
N ALA A 56 -0.38 8.60 3.69
CA ALA A 56 -0.34 9.92 3.12
C ALA A 56 -1.71 10.62 3.17
N ALA A 57 -2.77 9.97 2.68
CA ALA A 57 -4.10 10.57 2.66
C ALA A 57 -5.22 9.53 2.51
N GLU A 58 -6.43 9.88 2.97
CA GLU A 58 -7.65 9.11 2.70
C GLU A 58 -8.26 9.45 1.34
N SER A 59 -8.06 10.67 0.86
CA SER A 59 -8.55 11.15 -0.43
C SER A 59 -7.51 12.06 -1.09
N VAL A 60 -7.52 12.11 -2.40
CA VAL A 60 -6.62 12.96 -3.18
C VAL A 60 -7.21 14.36 -3.30
N PRO A 61 -6.53 15.42 -2.81
CA PRO A 61 -7.02 16.80 -2.88
C PRO A 61 -6.90 17.43 -4.27
N GLY A 62 -6.25 16.74 -5.22
CA GLY A 62 -6.01 17.16 -6.60
C GLY A 62 -6.21 16.02 -7.58
N GLU A 63 -5.48 16.05 -8.67
CA GLU A 63 -5.52 15.01 -9.69
C GLU A 63 -4.77 13.74 -9.26
N TYR A 64 -3.63 13.91 -8.62
CA TYR A 64 -2.78 12.83 -8.14
C TYR A 64 -2.33 13.06 -6.69
N LEU A 65 -2.14 11.97 -5.96
CA LEU A 65 -1.44 11.96 -4.68
C LEU A 65 0.05 11.70 -4.97
N THR A 66 0.89 12.67 -4.65
CA THR A 66 2.35 12.56 -4.80
C THR A 66 3.02 12.27 -3.47
N GLU A 67 4.29 11.85 -3.51
CA GLU A 67 5.09 11.61 -2.30
C GLU A 67 5.30 12.87 -1.45
N ASP A 68 5.27 14.06 -2.09
CA ASP A 68 5.44 15.37 -1.44
C ASP A 68 4.17 15.88 -0.74
N ALA A 69 3.03 15.20 -0.95
CA ALA A 69 1.79 15.60 -0.32
C ALA A 69 1.92 15.57 1.21
N ALA A 70 1.51 16.67 1.87
CA ALA A 70 1.49 16.74 3.32
C ALA A 70 0.60 15.61 3.88
N PRO A 71 1.10 14.78 4.79
CA PRO A 71 0.34 13.65 5.31
C PRO A 71 -0.94 14.09 6.03
N ALA A 72 -2.07 13.50 5.64
CA ALA A 72 -3.39 13.71 6.24
C ALA A 72 -4.13 12.37 6.40
N PRO A 73 -3.54 11.39 7.13
CA PRO A 73 -4.16 10.09 7.33
C PRO A 73 -5.47 10.21 8.12
N LYS A 74 -6.39 9.27 7.91
CA LYS A 74 -7.61 9.14 8.70
C LYS A 74 -7.73 7.74 9.28
N GLY A 75 -7.98 7.70 10.58
CA GLY A 75 -8.18 6.48 11.34
C GLY A 75 -6.89 5.74 11.71
N PRO A 76 -6.98 4.79 12.63
CA PRO A 76 -5.83 4.21 13.32
C PRO A 76 -4.86 3.46 12.39
N TYR A 77 -5.35 2.91 11.28
CA TYR A 77 -4.49 2.24 10.30
C TYR A 77 -3.53 3.24 9.64
N GLY A 78 -4.06 4.29 8.99
CA GLY A 78 -3.24 5.29 8.31
C GLY A 78 -2.33 6.04 9.29
N GLU A 79 -2.88 6.42 10.45
CA GLU A 79 -2.15 7.12 11.53
C GLU A 79 -1.00 6.29 12.09
N SER A 80 -1.19 4.98 12.28
CA SER A 80 -0.11 4.10 12.75
C SER A 80 0.97 3.88 11.69
N LYS A 81 0.61 3.84 10.40
CA LYS A 81 1.58 3.72 9.30
C LYS A 81 2.41 4.99 9.16
N ILE A 82 1.79 6.19 9.18
CA ILE A 82 2.56 7.44 9.11
C ILE A 82 3.50 7.62 10.31
N LYS A 83 3.09 7.21 11.51
CA LYS A 83 3.96 7.23 12.68
C LYS A 83 5.19 6.33 12.55
N ALA A 84 5.04 5.19 11.88
CA ALA A 84 6.17 4.33 11.55
C ALA A 84 7.11 5.02 10.54
N GLU A 85 6.55 5.63 9.47
CA GLU A 85 7.34 6.38 8.49
C GLU A 85 8.10 7.54 9.12
N GLU A 86 7.44 8.36 9.95
CA GLU A 86 8.08 9.46 10.69
C GLU A 86 9.28 8.98 11.51
N TYR A 87 9.15 7.82 12.16
CA TYR A 87 10.25 7.21 12.89
C TYR A 87 11.42 6.83 11.98
N LEU A 88 11.15 6.12 10.89
CA LEU A 88 12.17 5.72 9.90
C LEU A 88 12.90 6.94 9.34
N LEU A 89 12.15 7.97 8.94
CA LEU A 89 12.70 9.21 8.39
C LEU A 89 13.54 9.96 9.42
N SER A 90 13.15 9.96 10.68
CA SER A 90 13.94 10.59 11.77
C SER A 90 15.31 9.95 11.97
N LYS A 91 15.47 8.70 11.57
CA LYS A 91 16.71 7.91 11.67
C LYS A 91 17.48 7.82 10.34
N LEU A 92 16.98 8.44 9.28
CA LEU A 92 17.56 8.29 7.95
C LEU A 92 19.04 8.70 7.90
N SER A 93 19.39 9.85 8.51
CA SER A 93 20.79 10.29 8.59
C SER A 93 21.70 9.33 9.35
N GLN A 94 21.15 8.57 10.33
CA GLN A 94 21.90 7.53 11.02
C GLN A 94 22.16 6.34 10.11
N ALA A 95 21.14 5.91 9.36
CA ALA A 95 21.27 4.83 8.38
C ALA A 95 22.29 5.19 7.28
N GLU A 96 22.24 6.42 6.77
CA GLU A 96 23.17 6.93 5.76
C GLU A 96 24.64 6.90 6.24
N LYS A 97 24.89 7.32 7.49
CA LYS A 97 26.24 7.24 8.08
C LYS A 97 26.77 5.79 8.18
N LEU A 98 25.87 4.83 8.28
CA LEU A 98 26.17 3.39 8.27
C LEU A 98 26.18 2.80 6.84
N GLN A 99 26.06 3.64 5.80
CA GLN A 99 25.97 3.25 4.39
C GLN A 99 24.78 2.33 4.10
N LYS A 100 23.71 2.45 4.88
CA LYS A 100 22.47 1.67 4.73
C LYS A 100 21.42 2.46 4.02
N LYS A 101 20.55 1.76 3.27
CA LYS A 101 19.43 2.34 2.53
C LYS A 101 18.10 1.98 3.16
N VAL A 102 17.19 2.95 3.12
CA VAL A 102 15.84 2.82 3.71
C VAL A 102 14.81 3.21 2.67
N TYR A 103 13.91 2.28 2.37
CA TYR A 103 12.85 2.48 1.39
C TYR A 103 11.50 2.32 2.07
N ILE A 104 10.65 3.31 1.95
CA ILE A 104 9.27 3.32 2.42
C ILE A 104 8.38 3.16 1.21
N VAL A 105 7.77 1.99 1.06
CA VAL A 105 6.90 1.67 -0.07
C VAL A 105 5.46 1.92 0.33
N ARG A 106 4.75 2.78 -0.39
CA ARG A 106 3.32 3.09 -0.23
C ARG A 106 2.53 2.50 -1.40
N PRO A 107 2.15 1.22 -1.34
CA PRO A 107 1.33 0.64 -2.40
C PRO A 107 -0.08 1.22 -2.38
N CYS A 108 -0.68 1.33 -3.56
CA CYS A 108 -2.11 1.55 -3.75
C CYS A 108 -2.92 0.31 -3.40
N MET A 109 -4.13 0.17 -3.89
CA MET A 109 -4.96 -1.02 -3.67
C MET A 109 -4.32 -2.23 -4.35
N ILE A 110 -3.72 -3.12 -3.55
CA ILE A 110 -3.07 -4.33 -4.04
C ILE A 110 -4.11 -5.32 -4.56
N HIS A 111 -3.84 -5.90 -5.72
CA HIS A 111 -4.65 -6.97 -6.29
C HIS A 111 -3.78 -8.15 -6.78
N GLY A 112 -4.40 -9.31 -6.87
CA GLY A 112 -3.74 -10.54 -7.32
C GLY A 112 -4.41 -11.78 -6.76
N PRO A 113 -3.90 -12.97 -7.08
CA PRO A 113 -4.43 -14.23 -6.57
C PRO A 113 -4.47 -14.24 -5.03
N GLY A 114 -5.60 -14.67 -4.46
CA GLY A 114 -5.76 -14.75 -3.00
C GLY A 114 -6.12 -13.43 -2.30
N ASN A 115 -6.36 -12.34 -3.02
CA ASN A 115 -6.81 -11.07 -2.44
C ASN A 115 -8.13 -11.27 -1.66
N LYS A 116 -8.17 -10.73 -0.43
CA LYS A 116 -9.35 -10.77 0.47
C LYS A 116 -10.03 -9.40 0.66
N GLY A 117 -9.59 -8.38 -0.08
CA GLY A 117 -10.08 -7.00 0.06
C GLY A 117 -11.38 -6.71 -0.70
N ASN A 118 -11.74 -5.42 -0.74
CA ASN A 118 -12.96 -4.91 -1.37
C ASN A 118 -13.07 -5.25 -2.87
N LEU A 119 -11.94 -5.40 -3.56
CA LEU A 119 -11.92 -5.81 -4.95
C LEU A 119 -12.50 -7.22 -5.14
N ASN A 120 -12.20 -8.13 -4.23
CA ASN A 120 -12.77 -9.47 -4.26
C ASN A 120 -14.29 -9.48 -4.02
N LEU A 121 -14.79 -8.59 -3.15
CA LEU A 121 -16.23 -8.41 -2.96
C LEU A 121 -16.90 -7.91 -4.24
N LEU A 122 -16.31 -6.93 -4.92
CA LEU A 122 -16.81 -6.44 -6.20
C LEU A 122 -16.82 -7.56 -7.24
N TYR A 123 -15.73 -8.33 -7.35
CA TYR A 123 -15.66 -9.49 -8.23
C TYR A 123 -16.78 -10.50 -7.98
N GLN A 124 -17.06 -10.82 -6.70
CA GLN A 124 -18.14 -11.74 -6.34
C GLN A 124 -19.52 -11.21 -6.72
N VAL A 125 -19.77 -9.91 -6.57
CA VAL A 125 -21.05 -9.28 -6.95
C VAL A 125 -21.23 -9.34 -8.46
N VAL A 126 -20.22 -8.92 -9.22
CA VAL A 126 -20.25 -8.87 -10.69
C VAL A 126 -20.34 -10.27 -11.29
N SER A 127 -19.54 -11.22 -10.80
CA SER A 127 -19.54 -12.61 -11.30
C SER A 127 -20.86 -13.35 -11.04
N LYS A 128 -21.70 -12.87 -10.09
CA LYS A 128 -23.06 -13.36 -9.88
C LYS A 128 -24.10 -12.68 -10.78
N GLY A 129 -23.69 -11.70 -11.59
CA GLY A 129 -24.60 -10.94 -12.46
C GLY A 129 -25.50 -9.96 -11.71
N ILE A 130 -25.14 -9.59 -10.47
CA ILE A 130 -25.94 -8.65 -9.67
C ILE A 130 -25.80 -7.25 -10.29
N PRO A 131 -26.89 -6.52 -10.56
CA PRO A 131 -26.82 -5.18 -11.12
C PRO A 131 -26.07 -4.21 -10.21
N TRP A 132 -25.25 -3.34 -10.84
CA TRP A 132 -24.50 -2.30 -10.12
C TRP A 132 -25.29 -0.98 -10.10
N PRO A 133 -25.77 -0.52 -8.92
CA PRO A 133 -26.67 0.63 -8.85
C PRO A 133 -25.97 2.00 -8.79
N LEU A 134 -24.61 2.02 -8.76
CA LEU A 134 -23.81 3.24 -8.56
C LEU A 134 -23.07 3.67 -9.83
N GLY A 135 -23.60 3.35 -11.00
CA GLY A 135 -22.95 3.64 -12.29
C GLY A 135 -22.88 5.12 -12.65
N ALA A 136 -23.67 5.99 -11.97
CA ALA A 136 -23.57 7.44 -12.15
C ALA A 136 -22.31 8.06 -11.52
N PHE A 137 -21.61 7.34 -10.62
CA PHE A 137 -20.41 7.83 -9.97
C PHE A 137 -19.17 7.49 -10.81
N ASP A 138 -18.44 8.53 -11.21
CA ASP A 138 -17.14 8.39 -11.90
C ASP A 138 -16.00 8.61 -10.89
N ASN A 139 -15.75 7.59 -10.07
CA ASN A 139 -14.64 7.56 -9.14
C ASN A 139 -13.48 6.77 -9.75
N ARG A 140 -12.28 7.33 -9.73
CA ARG A 140 -11.06 6.65 -10.20
C ARG A 140 -10.17 6.24 -9.04
N ARG A 141 -9.52 5.09 -9.19
CA ARG A 141 -8.57 4.55 -8.20
C ARG A 141 -7.38 3.92 -8.90
N SER A 142 -6.21 4.14 -8.32
CA SER A 142 -5.02 3.40 -8.71
C SER A 142 -5.00 2.04 -8.02
N PHE A 143 -4.58 1.04 -8.77
CA PHE A 143 -4.38 -0.32 -8.32
C PHE A 143 -2.89 -0.66 -8.42
N CYS A 144 -2.49 -1.75 -7.78
CA CYS A 144 -1.14 -2.27 -7.90
C CYS A 144 -1.19 -3.79 -7.91
N SER A 145 -0.72 -4.41 -8.98
CA SER A 145 -0.63 -5.85 -9.05
C SER A 145 0.45 -6.38 -8.12
N ILE A 146 0.25 -7.59 -7.59
CA ILE A 146 1.26 -8.23 -6.75
C ILE A 146 2.58 -8.45 -7.51
N ASP A 147 2.50 -8.68 -8.81
CA ASP A 147 3.69 -8.88 -9.66
C ASP A 147 4.48 -7.58 -9.80
N ASN A 148 3.81 -6.42 -10.00
CA ASN A 148 4.46 -5.12 -10.05
C ASN A 148 5.09 -4.72 -8.70
N ILE A 149 4.43 -5.06 -7.59
CA ILE A 149 5.01 -4.87 -6.25
C ILE A 149 6.25 -5.74 -6.07
N ALA A 150 6.18 -7.02 -6.46
CA ALA A 150 7.32 -7.93 -6.36
C ALA A 150 8.50 -7.42 -7.20
N PHE A 151 8.24 -6.98 -8.44
CA PHE A 151 9.23 -6.37 -9.30
C PHE A 151 9.85 -5.10 -8.67
N ALA A 152 9.03 -4.19 -8.14
CA ALA A 152 9.52 -2.98 -7.50
C ALA A 152 10.43 -3.31 -6.29
N VAL A 153 10.03 -4.26 -5.45
CA VAL A 153 10.85 -4.72 -4.31
C VAL A 153 12.16 -5.34 -4.79
N GLU A 154 12.13 -6.17 -5.82
CA GLU A 154 13.33 -6.73 -6.43
C GLU A 154 14.28 -5.63 -6.90
N GLN A 155 13.77 -4.60 -7.60
CA GLN A 155 14.60 -3.47 -8.03
C GLN A 155 15.22 -2.72 -6.85
N LEU A 156 14.48 -2.51 -5.75
CA LEU A 156 15.01 -1.90 -4.53
C LEU A 156 16.13 -2.75 -3.88
N ILE A 157 16.03 -4.08 -3.98
CA ILE A 157 17.02 -5.00 -3.43
C ILE A 157 18.29 -5.02 -4.31
N VAL A 158 18.15 -5.16 -5.64
CA VAL A 158 19.29 -5.43 -6.52
C VAL A 158 20.03 -4.15 -6.97
N ARG A 159 19.36 -3.00 -6.98
CA ARG A 159 19.94 -1.75 -7.46
C ARG A 159 20.49 -0.91 -6.31
N ASP A 160 21.70 -0.35 -6.51
CA ASP A 160 22.34 0.51 -5.52
C ASP A 160 22.25 2.02 -5.88
N ASP A 161 21.76 2.35 -7.06
CA ASP A 161 21.57 3.71 -7.51
C ASP A 161 20.26 4.36 -7.04
N ILE A 162 19.30 3.56 -6.53
CA ILE A 162 18.04 4.10 -5.99
C ILE A 162 18.32 4.76 -4.63
N PRO A 163 17.95 6.05 -4.44
CA PRO A 163 18.15 6.73 -3.16
C PRO A 163 17.19 6.23 -2.08
N SER A 164 17.54 6.41 -0.82
CA SER A 164 16.61 6.23 0.30
C SER A 164 15.44 7.21 0.19
N GLY A 165 14.22 6.79 0.51
CA GLY A 165 13.06 7.67 0.44
C GLY A 165 11.73 6.96 0.45
N ILE A 166 10.68 7.72 0.16
CA ILE A 166 9.30 7.26 0.04
C ILE A 166 8.99 7.03 -1.44
N TYR A 167 8.33 5.91 -1.74
CA TYR A 167 7.95 5.50 -3.09
C TYR A 167 6.50 5.05 -3.11
N GLN A 168 5.67 5.73 -3.86
CA GLN A 168 4.32 5.28 -4.16
C GLN A 168 4.38 4.28 -5.32
N VAL A 169 3.67 3.15 -5.16
CA VAL A 169 3.67 2.08 -6.17
C VAL A 169 2.25 1.81 -6.62
N CYS A 170 2.03 1.95 -7.92
CA CYS A 170 0.76 1.66 -8.59
C CYS A 170 1.02 1.14 -10.00
N ASP A 171 0.00 0.56 -10.60
CA ASP A 171 -0.05 0.28 -12.03
C ASP A 171 -0.27 1.59 -12.82
N ASP A 172 0.01 1.59 -14.12
CA ASP A 172 0.05 2.81 -14.93
C ASP A 172 -1.30 3.53 -15.04
N GLU A 173 -2.41 2.80 -14.97
CA GLU A 173 -3.74 3.35 -15.21
C GLU A 173 -4.61 3.33 -13.95
N ALA A 174 -5.23 4.49 -13.66
CA ALA A 174 -6.30 4.56 -12.68
C ALA A 174 -7.62 4.15 -13.34
N LEU A 175 -8.35 3.21 -12.72
CA LEU A 175 -9.62 2.69 -13.22
C LEU A 175 -10.80 3.23 -12.40
N SER A 176 -11.89 3.57 -13.09
CA SER A 176 -13.19 3.78 -12.46
C SER A 176 -13.81 2.45 -12.03
N THR A 177 -14.74 2.49 -11.10
CA THR A 177 -15.49 1.29 -10.71
C THR A 177 -16.25 0.70 -11.90
N ASN A 178 -16.76 1.54 -12.79
CA ASN A 178 -17.49 1.09 -13.98
C ASN A 178 -16.57 0.36 -14.99
N GLU A 179 -15.37 0.89 -15.24
CA GLU A 179 -14.35 0.23 -16.07
C GLU A 179 -13.94 -1.12 -15.46
N LEU A 180 -13.72 -1.15 -14.15
CA LEU A 180 -13.39 -2.38 -13.45
C LEU A 180 -14.49 -3.44 -13.53
N ILE A 181 -15.76 -3.06 -13.41
CA ILE A 181 -16.91 -3.94 -13.64
C ILE A 181 -16.92 -4.46 -15.09
N GLY A 182 -16.60 -3.62 -16.04
CA GLY A 182 -16.46 -4.01 -17.46
C GLY A 182 -15.42 -5.12 -17.62
N LEU A 183 -14.22 -4.93 -17.07
CA LEU A 183 -13.12 -5.91 -17.11
C LEU A 183 -13.50 -7.23 -16.43
N ILE A 184 -14.15 -7.17 -15.26
CA ILE A 184 -14.61 -8.37 -14.55
C ILE A 184 -15.70 -9.10 -15.37
N THR A 185 -16.60 -8.36 -15.99
CA THR A 185 -17.66 -8.89 -16.86
C THR A 185 -17.06 -9.62 -18.06
N GLU A 186 -16.08 -9.02 -18.71
CA GLU A 186 -15.37 -9.61 -19.84
C GLU A 186 -14.63 -10.90 -19.41
N SER A 187 -13.89 -10.84 -18.34
CA SER A 187 -13.13 -11.98 -17.79
C SER A 187 -14.01 -13.14 -17.33
N SER A 188 -15.17 -12.84 -16.70
CA SER A 188 -16.07 -13.85 -16.14
C SER A 188 -17.08 -14.41 -17.16
N GLY A 189 -17.23 -13.77 -18.33
CA GLY A 189 -18.26 -14.09 -19.32
C GLY A 189 -19.69 -13.81 -18.85
N LYS A 190 -19.88 -13.10 -17.73
CA LYS A 190 -21.18 -12.73 -17.16
C LYS A 190 -21.50 -11.29 -17.49
N LYS A 191 -22.74 -11.00 -17.86
CA LYS A 191 -23.19 -9.62 -18.10
C LYS A 191 -23.75 -9.03 -16.80
N THR A 192 -23.21 -7.89 -16.38
CA THR A 192 -23.74 -7.09 -15.26
C THR A 192 -24.30 -5.79 -15.79
N LEU A 193 -25.52 -5.45 -15.38
CA LEU A 193 -26.14 -4.18 -15.71
C LEU A 193 -25.58 -3.08 -14.79
N ILE A 194 -25.13 -1.98 -15.39
CA ILE A 194 -24.70 -0.77 -14.68
C ILE A 194 -25.83 0.25 -14.81
N TRP A 195 -26.47 0.59 -13.71
CA TRP A 195 -27.51 1.63 -13.67
C TRP A 195 -26.84 3.00 -13.45
N LYS A 196 -27.24 3.95 -14.30
CA LYS A 196 -26.80 5.35 -14.19
C LYS A 196 -27.83 6.20 -13.46
#